data_9f239c25a8f684efc69ffe2038eafa54
#
_entry.id   9f239c25a8f684efc69ffe2038eafa54
#
_cell.length_a   1.000
_cell.length_b   1.000
_cell.length_c   1.000
_cell.angle_alpha   90.00
_cell.angle_beta   90.00
_cell.angle_gamma   90.00
#
_symmetry.space_group_name_H-M   'P 1'
#
loop_
_entity.id
_entity.type
_entity.pdbx_description
1 polymer ?
#
loop_
_entity_poly.entity_id
_entity_poly.type
_entity_poly.pdbx_seq_one_letter_code
_entity_poly.pdbx_strand_id
1 'polypeptide(L)'
;MARNRYDMDEILEDSFDVNQLKRLAGYIAPYKKKMAGVILLMLSSSAFTMAIPIFFQNVMDHSIPEKDMKSITFYSIATLLIALYSGLSLRIKIKTMSVIGQDIVHDIRYDIFCHLQELPFSYYDDRPHGKIQVRVVNYVNSLSDLLSNGIVNTFTDLCNLIFILMFMFALDVRLTLICLCGLPVLAFVIILIKKKQRRAWQIQSNKQSNLN
;
A
#
# COMPACT_ATOMS: atom_id res chain seq x y z
N MET A 1 -26.77 -35.90 -22.91
CA MET A 1 -25.84 -34.78 -23.14
C MET A 1 -25.60 -34.12 -21.79
N ALA A 2 -24.44 -34.31 -21.19
CA ALA A 2 -24.07 -33.65 -19.94
C ALA A 2 -23.93 -32.16 -20.21
N ARG A 3 -24.79 -31.35 -19.58
CA ARG A 3 -24.78 -29.91 -19.67
C ARG A 3 -23.48 -29.42 -19.03
N ASN A 4 -22.60 -28.79 -19.83
CA ASN A 4 -21.32 -28.29 -19.40
C ASN A 4 -21.53 -27.32 -18.22
N ARG A 5 -21.13 -27.72 -17.01
CA ARG A 5 -21.24 -26.92 -15.77
C ARG A 5 -20.21 -25.80 -15.68
N TYR A 6 -19.51 -25.51 -16.77
CA TYR A 6 -18.45 -24.50 -16.83
C TYR A 6 -18.92 -23.05 -16.68
N ASP A 7 -20.24 -22.79 -16.83
CA ASP A 7 -20.86 -21.44 -16.80
C ASP A 7 -21.46 -21.04 -15.43
N MET A 8 -21.33 -21.88 -14.42
CA MET A 8 -21.72 -21.43 -13.08
C MET A 8 -20.64 -20.52 -12.53
N ASP A 9 -20.89 -19.21 -12.57
CA ASP A 9 -20.17 -18.25 -11.74
C ASP A 9 -20.33 -18.69 -10.27
N GLU A 10 -19.21 -19.06 -9.65
CA GLU A 10 -19.21 -19.33 -8.21
C GLU A 10 -19.70 -18.05 -7.54
N ILE A 11 -20.81 -18.14 -6.82
CA ILE A 11 -21.32 -17.06 -5.99
C ILE A 11 -20.16 -16.69 -5.06
N LEU A 12 -19.61 -15.50 -5.25
CA LEU A 12 -18.65 -14.95 -4.31
C LEU A 12 -19.35 -14.87 -2.96
N GLU A 13 -19.00 -15.76 -2.05
CA GLU A 13 -19.46 -15.67 -0.66
C GLU A 13 -18.93 -14.36 -0.09
N ASP A 14 -19.83 -13.41 0.06
CA ASP A 14 -19.57 -12.01 0.42
C ASP A 14 -19.24 -11.82 1.91
N SER A 15 -18.95 -12.85 2.64
CA SER A 15 -18.59 -12.75 4.05
C SER A 15 -17.08 -12.69 4.21
N PHE A 16 -16.60 -11.49 4.52
CA PHE A 16 -15.24 -11.23 4.95
C PHE A 16 -15.00 -11.99 6.27
N ASP A 17 -14.39 -13.17 6.17
CA ASP A 17 -14.13 -14.01 7.34
C ASP A 17 -12.81 -13.60 8.00
N VAL A 18 -12.89 -13.09 9.23
CA VAL A 18 -11.74 -12.69 10.06
C VAL A 18 -10.76 -13.86 10.28
N ASN A 19 -11.27 -15.11 10.28
CA ASN A 19 -10.42 -16.30 10.41
C ASN A 19 -9.52 -16.49 9.19
N GLN A 20 -9.98 -16.17 7.99
CA GLN A 20 -9.17 -16.19 6.78
C GLN A 20 -8.03 -15.18 6.86
N LEU A 21 -8.30 -13.95 7.36
CA LEU A 21 -7.25 -12.95 7.59
C LEU A 21 -6.21 -13.42 8.61
N LYS A 22 -6.62 -14.11 9.66
CA LYS A 22 -5.70 -14.66 10.65
C LYS A 22 -4.78 -15.73 10.07
N ARG A 23 -5.30 -16.59 9.19
CA ARG A 23 -4.48 -17.57 8.46
C ARG A 23 -3.48 -16.89 7.53
N LEU A 24 -3.91 -15.86 6.80
CA LEU A 24 -3.04 -15.06 5.94
C LEU A 24 -1.95 -14.33 6.73
N ALA A 25 -2.27 -13.81 7.92
CA ALA A 25 -1.29 -13.20 8.82
C ALA A 25 -0.19 -14.17 9.26
N GLY A 26 -0.45 -15.48 9.22
CA GLY A 26 0.55 -16.52 9.47
C GLY A 26 1.74 -16.45 8.52
N TYR A 27 1.53 -16.15 7.25
CA TYR A 27 2.60 -15.99 6.25
C TYR A 27 3.46 -14.73 6.46
N ILE A 28 2.95 -13.73 7.19
CA ILE A 28 3.69 -12.51 7.53
C ILE A 28 4.56 -12.73 8.78
N ALA A 29 4.15 -13.62 9.66
CA ALA A 29 4.79 -13.80 10.98
C ALA A 29 6.32 -13.99 10.93
N PRO A 30 6.90 -14.75 9.98
CA PRO A 30 8.35 -14.90 9.86
C PRO A 30 9.06 -13.57 9.55
N TYR A 31 8.40 -12.66 8.82
CA TYR A 31 8.98 -11.42 8.29
C TYR A 31 8.74 -10.20 9.17
N LYS A 32 8.01 -10.33 10.30
CA LYS A 32 7.63 -9.22 11.18
C LYS A 32 8.79 -8.34 11.63
N LYS A 33 9.98 -8.90 11.89
CA LYS A 33 11.17 -8.14 12.29
C LYS A 33 11.69 -7.27 11.15
N LYS A 34 11.76 -7.81 9.92
CA LYS A 34 12.19 -7.06 8.73
C LYS A 34 11.18 -5.95 8.40
N MET A 35 9.88 -6.24 8.48
CA MET A 35 8.81 -5.25 8.28
C MET A 35 8.85 -4.14 9.32
N ALA A 36 9.02 -4.47 10.60
CA ALA A 36 9.17 -3.49 11.68
C ALA A 36 10.41 -2.60 11.46
N GLY A 37 11.55 -3.16 11.03
CA GLY A 37 12.74 -2.39 10.67
C GLY A 37 12.48 -1.39 9.54
N VAL A 38 11.76 -1.81 8.50
CA VAL A 38 11.37 -0.91 7.39
C VAL A 38 10.42 0.18 7.87
N ILE A 39 9.45 -0.15 8.72
CA ILE A 39 8.52 0.85 9.29
C ILE A 39 9.30 1.90 10.10
N LEU A 40 10.20 1.47 10.98
CA LEU A 40 11.03 2.38 11.76
C LEU A 40 11.91 3.27 10.88
N LEU A 41 12.51 2.69 9.82
CA LEU A 41 13.29 3.45 8.84
C LEU A 41 12.45 4.51 8.14
N MET A 42 11.21 4.16 7.73
CA MET A 42 10.31 5.10 7.07
C MET A 42 9.81 6.19 8.02
N LEU A 43 9.53 5.84 9.28
CA LEU A 43 9.13 6.83 10.29
C LEU A 43 10.25 7.83 10.59
N SER A 44 11.49 7.36 10.71
CA SER A 44 12.65 8.26 10.90
C SER A 44 12.85 9.15 9.68
N SER A 45 12.74 8.60 8.46
CA SER A 45 12.82 9.39 7.22
C SER A 45 11.73 10.46 7.16
N SER A 46 10.52 10.12 7.54
CA SER A 46 9.38 11.06 7.60
C SER A 46 9.62 12.18 8.60
N ALA A 47 10.12 11.86 9.80
CA ALA A 47 10.44 12.85 10.82
C ALA A 47 11.50 13.84 10.33
N PHE A 48 12.56 13.36 9.67
CA PHE A 48 13.58 14.26 9.08
C PHE A 48 13.03 15.13 7.95
N THR A 49 12.16 14.57 7.10
CA THR A 49 11.55 15.32 6.00
C THR A 49 10.69 16.48 6.50
N MET A 50 10.08 16.36 7.69
CA MET A 50 9.31 17.44 8.32
C MET A 50 10.17 18.62 8.77
N ALA A 51 11.49 18.47 8.88
CA ALA A 51 12.38 19.60 9.13
C ALA A 51 12.57 20.52 7.90
N ILE A 52 12.30 20.02 6.68
CA ILE A 52 12.51 20.80 5.44
C ILE A 52 11.69 22.10 5.40
N PRO A 53 10.36 22.10 5.70
CA PRO A 53 9.58 23.33 5.74
C PRO A 53 10.13 24.35 6.76
N ILE A 54 10.62 23.89 7.92
CA ILE A 54 11.22 24.76 8.95
C ILE A 54 12.51 25.39 8.43
N PHE A 55 13.37 24.61 7.76
CA PHE A 55 14.59 25.12 7.15
C PHE A 55 14.29 26.17 6.09
N PHE A 56 13.27 25.90 5.26
CA PHE A 56 12.83 26.82 4.23
C PHE A 56 12.31 28.14 4.85
N GLN A 57 11.50 28.06 5.89
CA GLN A 57 11.00 29.23 6.63
C GLN A 57 12.16 30.04 7.19
N ASN A 58 13.12 29.41 7.90
CA ASN A 58 14.25 30.11 8.48
C ASN A 58 15.13 30.81 7.41
N VAL A 59 15.29 30.17 6.25
CA VAL A 59 16.03 30.77 5.13
C VAL A 59 15.31 32.01 4.60
N MET A 60 13.98 31.92 4.40
CA MET A 60 13.18 33.02 3.86
C MET A 60 13.04 34.20 4.84
N ASP A 61 12.81 33.92 6.11
CA ASP A 61 12.47 34.93 7.11
C ASP A 61 13.70 35.60 7.73
N HIS A 62 14.84 34.89 7.81
CA HIS A 62 16.03 35.37 8.51
C HIS A 62 17.26 35.46 7.60
N SER A 63 17.64 34.33 6.97
CA SER A 63 18.94 34.22 6.29
C SER A 63 19.03 35.09 5.04
N ILE A 64 17.94 35.23 4.26
CA ILE A 64 17.92 36.09 3.06
C ILE A 64 17.91 37.57 3.41
N PRO A 65 17.05 38.06 4.34
CA PRO A 65 17.06 39.50 4.72
C PRO A 65 18.39 39.91 5.33
N GLU A 66 19.00 39.07 6.15
CA GLU A 66 20.29 39.35 6.80
C GLU A 66 21.51 39.14 5.89
N LYS A 67 21.30 38.60 4.68
CA LYS A 67 22.36 38.21 3.72
C LYS A 67 23.39 37.25 4.30
N ASP A 68 22.96 36.42 5.26
CA ASP A 68 23.83 35.43 5.90
C ASP A 68 24.04 34.19 5.01
N MET A 69 25.09 34.25 4.21
CA MET A 69 25.45 33.14 3.29
C MET A 69 25.83 31.85 4.02
N LYS A 70 26.29 31.90 5.27
CA LYS A 70 26.65 30.69 6.04
C LYS A 70 25.40 29.89 6.41
N SER A 71 24.38 30.58 6.93
CA SER A 71 23.12 29.94 7.27
C SER A 71 22.40 29.37 6.05
N ILE A 72 22.39 30.13 4.92
CA ILE A 72 21.82 29.61 3.65
C ILE A 72 22.53 28.33 3.22
N THR A 73 23.86 28.31 3.23
CA THR A 73 24.66 27.13 2.84
C THR A 73 24.40 25.96 3.79
N PHE A 74 24.32 26.18 5.09
CA PHE A 74 24.05 25.15 6.09
C PHE A 74 22.67 24.50 5.86
N TYR A 75 21.61 25.31 5.74
CA TYR A 75 20.25 24.75 5.50
C TYR A 75 20.13 24.05 4.15
N SER A 76 20.83 24.53 3.12
CA SER A 76 20.86 23.89 1.81
C SER A 76 21.52 22.51 1.87
N ILE A 77 22.67 22.40 2.53
CA ILE A 77 23.37 21.13 2.72
C ILE A 77 22.53 20.17 3.58
N ALA A 78 21.94 20.68 4.67
CA ALA A 78 21.07 19.87 5.54
C ALA A 78 19.86 19.31 4.78
N THR A 79 19.20 20.13 3.95
CA THR A 79 18.10 19.68 3.11
C THR A 79 18.53 18.62 2.09
N LEU A 80 19.70 18.79 1.48
CA LEU A 80 20.26 17.81 0.56
C LEU A 80 20.54 16.46 1.25
N LEU A 81 21.12 16.49 2.46
CA LEU A 81 21.36 15.27 3.24
C LEU A 81 20.06 14.56 3.63
N ILE A 82 19.02 15.31 4.01
CA ILE A 82 17.69 14.72 4.29
C ILE A 82 17.10 14.09 3.03
N ALA A 83 17.21 14.76 1.88
CA ALA A 83 16.71 14.20 0.61
C ALA A 83 17.44 12.91 0.22
N LEU A 84 18.76 12.86 0.37
CA LEU A 84 19.57 11.66 0.14
C LEU A 84 19.17 10.54 1.10
N TYR A 85 19.03 10.82 2.39
CA TYR A 85 18.58 9.86 3.39
C TYR A 85 17.20 9.30 3.06
N SER A 86 16.26 10.16 2.70
CA SER A 86 14.91 9.77 2.30
C SER A 86 14.91 8.87 1.06
N GLY A 87 15.70 9.21 0.04
CA GLY A 87 15.85 8.41 -1.16
C GLY A 87 16.46 7.02 -0.88
N LEU A 88 17.48 6.95 -0.02
CA LEU A 88 18.09 5.69 0.40
C LEU A 88 17.10 4.83 1.22
N SER A 89 16.36 5.46 2.12
CA SER A 89 15.33 4.79 2.92
C SER A 89 14.24 4.19 2.05
N LEU A 90 13.77 4.93 1.05
CA LEU A 90 12.78 4.46 0.08
C LEU A 90 13.31 3.28 -0.73
N ARG A 91 14.56 3.32 -1.20
CA ARG A 91 15.20 2.22 -1.92
C ARG A 91 15.29 0.96 -1.06
N ILE A 92 15.69 1.08 0.20
CA ILE A 92 15.75 -0.04 1.15
C ILE A 92 14.35 -0.63 1.37
N LYS A 93 13.33 0.22 1.56
CA LYS A 93 11.93 -0.19 1.68
C LYS A 93 11.51 -1.03 0.48
N ILE A 94 11.64 -0.48 -0.73
CA ILE A 94 11.20 -1.16 -1.97
C ILE A 94 11.89 -2.51 -2.11
N LYS A 95 13.21 -2.56 -1.94
CA LYS A 95 13.97 -3.81 -2.05
C LYS A 95 13.53 -4.84 -1.02
N THR A 96 13.41 -4.45 0.24
CA THR A 96 13.04 -5.36 1.34
C THR A 96 11.61 -5.87 1.17
N MET A 97 10.66 -5.00 0.80
CA MET A 97 9.27 -5.39 0.58
C MET A 97 9.11 -6.29 -0.63
N SER A 98 9.86 -6.04 -1.71
CA SER A 98 9.86 -6.91 -2.89
C SER A 98 10.36 -8.33 -2.54
N VAL A 99 11.43 -8.46 -1.77
CA VAL A 99 11.95 -9.78 -1.33
C VAL A 99 10.91 -10.48 -0.46
N ILE A 100 10.36 -9.80 0.56
CA ILE A 100 9.32 -10.37 1.43
C ILE A 100 8.10 -10.81 0.61
N GLY A 101 7.68 -9.99 -0.36
CA GLY A 101 6.55 -10.32 -1.24
C GLY A 101 6.79 -11.58 -2.04
N GLN A 102 7.99 -11.76 -2.61
CA GLN A 102 8.34 -12.97 -3.36
C GLN A 102 8.44 -14.21 -2.46
N ASP A 103 8.99 -14.07 -1.26
CA ASP A 103 9.04 -15.15 -0.28
C ASP A 103 7.62 -15.61 0.11
N ILE A 104 6.70 -14.66 0.37
CA ILE A 104 5.29 -14.96 0.66
C ILE A 104 4.60 -15.66 -0.54
N VAL A 105 4.84 -15.18 -1.77
CA VAL A 105 4.32 -15.84 -2.99
C VAL A 105 4.79 -17.28 -3.07
N HIS A 106 6.09 -17.51 -2.83
CA HIS A 106 6.69 -18.84 -2.84
C HIS A 106 6.01 -19.76 -1.83
N ASP A 107 5.89 -19.32 -0.58
CA ASP A 107 5.31 -20.12 0.51
C ASP A 107 3.83 -20.47 0.23
N ILE A 108 3.04 -19.48 -0.18
CA ILE A 108 1.62 -19.70 -0.51
C ILE A 108 1.48 -20.65 -1.72
N ARG A 109 2.30 -20.48 -2.76
CA ARG A 109 2.25 -21.37 -3.94
C ARG A 109 2.67 -22.78 -3.60
N TYR A 110 3.67 -22.93 -2.76
CA TYR A 110 4.10 -24.25 -2.29
C TYR A 110 2.97 -24.97 -1.55
N ASP A 111 2.32 -24.30 -0.60
CA ASP A 111 1.20 -24.87 0.15
C ASP A 111 0.01 -25.23 -0.76
N ILE A 112 -0.33 -24.32 -1.70
CA ILE A 112 -1.39 -24.61 -2.68
C ILE A 112 -1.02 -25.82 -3.56
N PHE A 113 0.23 -25.88 -4.01
CA PHE A 113 0.68 -26.98 -4.88
C PHE A 113 0.62 -28.34 -4.14
N CYS A 114 1.09 -28.40 -2.89
CA CYS A 114 0.98 -29.58 -2.06
C CYS A 114 -0.49 -29.99 -1.88
N HIS A 115 -1.36 -29.02 -1.57
CA HIS A 115 -2.79 -29.32 -1.41
C HIS A 115 -3.45 -29.79 -2.71
N LEU A 116 -3.09 -29.22 -3.86
CA LEU A 116 -3.60 -29.68 -5.16
C LEU A 116 -3.22 -31.12 -5.45
N GLN A 117 -2.02 -31.58 -5.06
CA GLN A 117 -1.60 -32.99 -5.26
C GLN A 117 -2.38 -33.98 -4.40
N GLU A 118 -2.97 -33.56 -3.30
CA GLU A 118 -3.79 -34.40 -2.40
C GLU A 118 -5.24 -34.50 -2.87
N LEU A 119 -5.68 -33.67 -3.83
CA LEU A 119 -7.06 -33.63 -4.29
C LEU A 119 -7.35 -34.80 -5.24
N PRO A 120 -8.57 -35.41 -5.17
CA PRO A 120 -8.98 -36.49 -6.04
C PRO A 120 -9.13 -36.03 -7.49
N PHE A 121 -8.96 -36.94 -8.46
CA PHE A 121 -9.09 -36.65 -9.90
C PHE A 121 -10.43 -36.04 -10.28
N SER A 122 -11.53 -36.38 -9.59
CA SER A 122 -12.85 -35.81 -9.81
C SER A 122 -12.88 -34.26 -9.66
N TYR A 123 -11.98 -33.72 -8.84
CA TYR A 123 -11.84 -32.25 -8.71
C TYR A 123 -11.37 -31.60 -10.00
N TYR A 124 -10.50 -32.27 -10.75
CA TYR A 124 -9.90 -31.75 -11.98
C TYR A 124 -10.83 -31.98 -13.19
N ASP A 125 -11.63 -33.04 -13.18
CA ASP A 125 -12.60 -33.33 -14.24
C ASP A 125 -13.76 -32.34 -14.25
N ASP A 126 -14.15 -31.81 -13.08
CA ASP A 126 -15.27 -30.89 -12.93
C ASP A 126 -14.87 -29.40 -13.13
N ARG A 127 -13.59 -29.07 -13.26
CA ARG A 127 -13.11 -27.68 -13.30
C ARG A 127 -12.14 -27.40 -14.44
N PRO A 128 -12.29 -26.25 -15.16
CA PRO A 128 -11.36 -25.85 -16.20
C PRO A 128 -9.96 -25.61 -15.62
N HIS A 129 -8.94 -26.22 -16.19
CA HIS A 129 -7.54 -26.05 -15.74
C HIS A 129 -7.09 -24.58 -15.73
N GLY A 130 -7.59 -23.76 -16.67
CA GLY A 130 -7.31 -22.32 -16.71
C GLY A 130 -7.79 -21.56 -15.46
N LYS A 131 -8.94 -21.93 -14.87
CA LYS A 131 -9.42 -21.30 -13.62
C LYS A 131 -8.50 -21.61 -12.45
N ILE A 132 -7.98 -22.84 -12.35
CA ILE A 132 -7.02 -23.25 -11.32
C ILE A 132 -5.73 -22.44 -11.47
N GLN A 133 -5.21 -22.32 -12.70
CA GLN A 133 -3.99 -21.57 -12.99
C GLN A 133 -4.12 -20.09 -12.61
N VAL A 134 -5.22 -19.43 -12.96
CA VAL A 134 -5.48 -18.02 -12.61
C VAL A 134 -5.48 -17.82 -11.08
N ARG A 135 -6.07 -18.76 -10.31
CA ARG A 135 -6.09 -18.70 -8.85
C ARG A 135 -4.68 -18.83 -8.26
N VAL A 136 -3.90 -19.77 -8.73
CA VAL A 136 -2.54 -20.04 -8.22
C VAL A 136 -1.55 -18.93 -8.60
N VAL A 137 -1.73 -18.29 -9.76
CA VAL A 137 -0.79 -17.26 -10.23
C VAL A 137 -1.25 -15.87 -9.86
N ASN A 138 -2.41 -15.45 -10.34
CA ASN A 138 -2.83 -14.03 -10.25
C ASN A 138 -3.32 -13.67 -8.84
N TYR A 139 -4.15 -14.52 -8.22
CA TYR A 139 -4.69 -14.21 -6.90
C TYR A 139 -3.63 -14.27 -5.82
N VAL A 140 -2.67 -15.19 -5.92
CA VAL A 140 -1.54 -15.27 -4.97
C VAL A 140 -0.66 -14.03 -5.07
N ASN A 141 -0.37 -13.53 -6.26
CA ASN A 141 0.38 -12.29 -6.42
C ASN A 141 -0.34 -11.09 -5.79
N SER A 142 -1.65 -10.94 -6.08
CA SER A 142 -2.45 -9.84 -5.51
C SER A 142 -2.52 -9.91 -3.99
N LEU A 143 -2.61 -11.12 -3.44
CA LEU A 143 -2.63 -11.36 -2.00
C LEU A 143 -1.29 -10.99 -1.36
N SER A 144 -0.18 -11.39 -1.97
CA SER A 144 1.16 -11.07 -1.50
C SER A 144 1.43 -9.57 -1.52
N ASP A 145 1.01 -8.86 -2.56
CA ASP A 145 1.15 -7.40 -2.63
C ASP A 145 0.36 -6.71 -1.52
N LEU A 146 -0.82 -7.20 -1.20
CA LEU A 146 -1.63 -6.68 -0.10
C LEU A 146 -0.96 -6.94 1.25
N LEU A 147 -0.43 -8.13 1.46
CA LEU A 147 0.19 -8.54 2.73
C LEU A 147 1.54 -7.84 2.96
N SER A 148 2.35 -7.65 1.93
CA SER A 148 3.67 -7.03 2.04
C SER A 148 3.58 -5.49 1.96
N ASN A 149 3.25 -4.97 0.79
CA ASN A 149 3.23 -3.53 0.53
C ASN A 149 2.02 -2.83 1.15
N GLY A 150 0.82 -3.44 1.07
CA GLY A 150 -0.42 -2.85 1.56
C GLY A 150 -0.37 -2.52 3.05
N ILE A 151 0.02 -3.49 3.88
CA ILE A 151 0.09 -3.32 5.34
C ILE A 151 1.13 -2.27 5.73
N VAL A 152 2.37 -2.39 5.18
CA VAL A 152 3.45 -1.46 5.50
C VAL A 152 3.14 -0.04 5.05
N ASN A 153 2.60 0.12 3.83
CA ASN A 153 2.23 1.44 3.34
C ASN A 153 1.12 2.05 4.21
N THR A 154 0.03 1.32 4.46
CA THR A 154 -1.10 1.82 5.25
C THR A 154 -0.65 2.26 6.65
N PHE A 155 0.20 1.45 7.31
CA PHE A 155 0.71 1.81 8.63
C PHE A 155 1.62 3.04 8.58
N THR A 156 2.53 3.10 7.62
CA THR A 156 3.43 4.25 7.43
C THR A 156 2.65 5.52 7.10
N ASP A 157 1.65 5.45 6.22
CA ASP A 157 0.83 6.59 5.82
C ASP A 157 -0.03 7.10 6.98
N LEU A 158 -0.56 6.19 7.82
CA LEU A 158 -1.28 6.57 9.03
C LEU A 158 -0.38 7.32 10.02
N CYS A 159 0.83 6.82 10.26
CA CYS A 159 1.80 7.49 11.11
C CYS A 159 2.22 8.85 10.52
N ASN A 160 2.45 8.93 9.21
CA ASN A 160 2.76 10.18 8.53
C ASN A 160 1.63 11.20 8.69
N LEU A 161 0.37 10.77 8.56
CA LEU A 161 -0.78 11.63 8.77
C LEU A 161 -0.78 12.22 10.19
N ILE A 162 -0.52 11.38 11.20
CA ILE A 162 -0.44 11.83 12.60
C ILE A 162 0.70 12.84 12.78
N PHE A 163 1.88 12.58 12.22
CA PHE A 163 3.02 13.49 12.30
C PHE A 163 2.72 14.84 11.63
N ILE A 164 2.12 14.82 10.43
CA ILE A 164 1.73 16.04 9.72
C ILE A 164 0.73 16.83 10.55
N LEU A 165 -0.30 16.18 11.10
CA LEU A 165 -1.29 16.86 11.93
C LEU A 165 -0.66 17.47 13.19
N MET A 166 0.19 16.74 13.90
CA MET A 166 0.90 17.26 15.08
C MET A 166 1.75 18.49 14.70
N PHE A 167 2.45 18.40 13.58
CA PHE A 167 3.30 19.50 13.11
C PHE A 167 2.48 20.74 12.72
N MET A 168 1.38 20.56 12.00
CA MET A 168 0.48 21.66 11.62
C MET A 168 -0.13 22.36 12.85
N PHE A 169 -0.58 21.58 13.84
CA PHE A 169 -1.10 22.15 15.09
C PHE A 169 -0.03 22.90 15.91
N ALA A 170 1.22 22.45 15.85
CA ALA A 170 2.34 23.13 16.51
C ALA A 170 2.69 24.47 15.86
N LEU A 171 2.48 24.63 14.55
CA LEU A 171 2.76 25.87 13.81
C LEU A 171 1.64 26.89 14.00
N ASP A 172 0.43 26.55 13.62
CA ASP A 172 -0.73 27.45 13.73
C ASP A 172 -2.05 26.65 13.79
N VAL A 173 -2.73 26.74 14.93
CA VAL A 173 -4.01 26.05 15.18
C VAL A 173 -5.12 26.57 14.27
N ARG A 174 -5.17 27.88 14.01
CA ARG A 174 -6.26 28.48 13.20
C ARG A 174 -6.15 28.05 11.75
N LEU A 175 -4.95 28.12 11.21
CA LEU A 175 -4.68 27.73 9.82
C LEU A 175 -4.96 26.23 9.65
N THR A 176 -4.55 25.40 10.63
CA THR A 176 -4.81 23.95 10.62
C THR A 176 -6.29 23.63 10.60
N LEU A 177 -7.11 24.31 11.41
CA LEU A 177 -8.56 24.10 11.42
C LEU A 177 -9.20 24.49 10.08
N ILE A 178 -8.76 25.58 9.46
CA ILE A 178 -9.25 25.96 8.13
C ILE A 178 -8.92 24.89 7.09
N CYS A 179 -7.69 24.41 7.08
CA CYS A 179 -7.27 23.32 6.19
C CYS A 179 -8.06 22.03 6.42
N LEU A 180 -8.30 21.67 7.69
CA LEU A 180 -9.09 20.48 8.05
C LEU A 180 -10.55 20.58 7.61
N CYS A 181 -11.15 21.77 7.59
CA CYS A 181 -12.51 21.98 7.06
C CYS A 181 -12.61 21.67 5.56
N GLY A 182 -11.51 21.75 4.80
CA GLY A 182 -11.47 21.36 3.39
C GLY A 182 -11.50 19.83 3.16
N LEU A 183 -11.02 19.04 4.12
CA LEU A 183 -10.93 17.58 3.97
C LEU A 183 -12.29 16.88 3.80
N PRO A 184 -13.36 17.20 4.55
CA PRO A 184 -14.69 16.61 4.34
C PRO A 184 -15.23 16.86 2.94
N VAL A 185 -14.98 18.04 2.38
CA VAL A 185 -15.41 18.39 1.02
C VAL A 185 -14.69 17.51 0.00
N LEU A 186 -13.37 17.36 0.13
CA LEU A 186 -12.58 16.47 -0.72
C LEU A 186 -13.02 15.02 -0.59
N ALA A 187 -13.25 14.55 0.64
CA ALA A 187 -13.73 13.18 0.88
C ALA A 187 -15.10 12.94 0.21
N PHE A 188 -16.01 13.89 0.30
CA PHE A 188 -17.31 13.81 -0.36
C PHE A 188 -17.19 13.73 -1.89
N VAL A 189 -16.35 14.57 -2.49
CA VAL A 189 -16.07 14.55 -3.93
C VAL A 189 -15.48 13.20 -4.36
N ILE A 190 -14.50 12.68 -3.61
CA ILE A 190 -13.89 11.37 -3.88
C ILE A 190 -14.92 10.24 -3.83
N ILE A 191 -15.82 10.24 -2.83
CA ILE A 191 -16.88 9.23 -2.70
C ILE A 191 -17.83 9.28 -3.91
N LEU A 192 -18.21 10.48 -4.37
CA LEU A 192 -19.06 10.66 -5.54
C LEU A 192 -18.39 10.12 -6.82
N ILE A 193 -17.09 10.45 -7.01
CA ILE A 193 -16.33 10.00 -8.16
C ILE A 193 -16.17 8.47 -8.12
N LYS A 194 -15.86 7.90 -6.96
CA LYS A 194 -15.68 6.45 -6.78
C LYS A 194 -16.93 5.64 -7.16
N LYS A 195 -18.11 6.14 -6.80
CA LYS A 195 -19.40 5.53 -7.23
C LYS A 195 -19.58 5.54 -8.75
N LYS A 196 -19.24 6.65 -9.41
CA LYS A 196 -19.31 6.78 -10.88
C LYS A 196 -18.29 5.88 -11.58
N GLN A 197 -17.07 5.85 -11.07
CA GLN A 197 -15.96 5.05 -11.60
C GLN A 197 -16.27 3.56 -11.51
N ARG A 198 -16.81 3.08 -10.38
CA ARG A 198 -17.21 1.66 -10.21
C ARG A 198 -18.24 1.23 -11.24
N ARG A 199 -19.25 2.06 -11.54
CA ARG A 199 -20.24 1.78 -12.58
C ARG A 199 -19.63 1.73 -13.98
N ALA A 200 -18.74 2.67 -14.30
CA ALA A 200 -18.04 2.69 -15.59
C ALA A 200 -17.15 1.45 -15.78
N TRP A 201 -16.47 1.03 -14.72
CA TRP A 201 -15.61 -0.17 -14.73
C TRP A 201 -16.42 -1.45 -14.92
N GLN A 202 -17.56 -1.58 -14.26
CA GLN A 202 -18.48 -2.72 -14.46
C GLN A 202 -19.00 -2.80 -15.90
N ILE A 203 -19.37 -1.65 -16.49
CA ILE A 203 -19.82 -1.59 -17.89
C ILE A 203 -18.69 -1.99 -18.83
N GLN A 204 -17.47 -1.52 -18.60
CA GLN A 204 -16.28 -1.85 -19.40
C GLN A 204 -15.92 -3.33 -19.28
N SER A 205 -15.90 -3.88 -18.06
CA SER A 205 -15.63 -5.29 -17.80
C SER A 205 -16.64 -6.21 -18.51
N ASN A 206 -17.94 -5.89 -18.44
CA ASN A 206 -18.99 -6.65 -19.12
C ASN A 206 -18.86 -6.58 -20.65
N LYS A 207 -18.49 -5.41 -21.20
CA LYS A 207 -18.25 -5.29 -22.66
C LYS A 207 -17.01 -6.07 -23.09
N GLN A 208 -15.96 -6.10 -22.29
CA GLN A 208 -14.72 -6.83 -22.58
C GLN A 208 -14.93 -8.35 -22.49
N SER A 209 -15.77 -8.80 -21.58
CA SER A 209 -16.18 -10.22 -21.47
C SER A 209 -17.03 -10.70 -22.66
N ASN A 210 -17.80 -9.80 -23.30
CA ASN A 210 -18.60 -10.14 -24.47
C ASN A 210 -17.81 -10.08 -25.80
N LEU A 211 -16.57 -9.58 -25.79
CA LEU A 211 -15.71 -9.47 -26.97
C LEU A 211 -14.68 -10.61 -27.07
N ASN A 212 -14.50 -11.40 -25.99
CA ASN A 212 -13.65 -12.60 -25.93
C ASN A 212 -14.51 -13.87 -25.92
#